data_64492efef3626346c1894dfa371b77e4
#
_entry.id   64492efef3626346c1894dfa371b77e4
#
_cell.length_a   1.000
_cell.length_b   1.000
_cell.length_c   1.000
_cell.angle_alpha   90.00
_cell.angle_beta   90.00
_cell.angle_gamma   90.00
#
_symmetry.space_group_name_H-M   'P 1'
#
loop_
_entity.id
_entity.type
_entity.pdbx_description
1 polymer ?
#
loop_
_entity_poly.entity_id
_entity_poly.type
_entity_poly.pdbx_seq_one_letter_code
_entity_poly.pdbx_strand_id
1 'polypeptide(L)'
;MNDPIKKTLTVPLSAQEAFDLFTTEMDTWWPKASHSVKGEKSKLSFPKHKGDPIVETGEDGEDAIWGKLIAYDPGKYLAFSWFPGRDEAEATVVEVNFTQTEAGTRCDLTHGGFDILGPTADAVSTSYLHGWDLVLGCYAGATKVPALT
;
A
#
# COMPACT_ATOMS: atom_id res chain seq x y z
N MET A 1 -17.73 10.91 -12.58
CA MET A 1 -17.44 10.52 -11.20
C MET A 1 -16.76 9.16 -11.19
N ASN A 2 -15.65 9.06 -10.52
CA ASN A 2 -14.87 7.83 -10.54
C ASN A 2 -15.11 7.03 -9.26
N ASP A 3 -15.51 5.77 -9.44
CA ASP A 3 -15.74 4.90 -8.31
C ASP A 3 -14.42 4.52 -7.62
N PRO A 4 -14.42 4.32 -6.31
CA PRO A 4 -13.23 3.84 -5.63
C PRO A 4 -12.91 2.41 -6.03
N ILE A 5 -11.62 2.09 -5.99
CA ILE A 5 -11.15 0.72 -6.18
C ILE A 5 -11.37 -0.02 -4.86
N LYS A 6 -11.92 -1.23 -4.93
CA LYS A 6 -12.11 -2.07 -3.76
C LYS A 6 -11.52 -3.44 -4.02
N LYS A 7 -10.63 -3.88 -3.13
CA LYS A 7 -9.99 -5.18 -3.20
C LYS A 7 -10.10 -5.85 -1.84
N THR A 8 -10.37 -7.14 -1.85
CA THR A 8 -10.46 -7.93 -0.63
C THR A 8 -9.63 -9.20 -0.77
N LEU A 9 -8.86 -9.53 0.26
CA LEU A 9 -8.17 -10.81 0.30
C LEU A 9 -8.07 -11.27 1.76
N THR A 10 -7.91 -12.57 1.94
CA THR A 10 -7.71 -13.16 3.26
C THR A 10 -6.33 -13.80 3.30
N VAL A 11 -5.56 -13.48 4.34
CA VAL A 11 -4.20 -14.00 4.50
C VAL A 11 -4.13 -14.87 5.77
N PRO A 12 -3.28 -15.91 5.79
CA PRO A 12 -3.21 -16.85 6.92
C PRO A 12 -2.34 -16.32 8.06
N LEU A 13 -2.64 -15.11 8.53
CA LEU A 13 -1.91 -14.41 9.59
C LEU A 13 -2.90 -13.83 10.57
N SER A 14 -2.44 -13.54 11.80
CA SER A 14 -3.24 -12.78 12.73
C SER A 14 -3.39 -11.35 12.20
N ALA A 15 -4.37 -10.62 12.73
CA ALA A 15 -4.60 -9.24 12.29
C ALA A 15 -3.36 -8.36 12.53
N GLN A 16 -2.68 -8.56 13.65
CA GLN A 16 -1.47 -7.81 13.95
C GLN A 16 -0.34 -8.17 12.97
N GLU A 17 -0.14 -9.45 12.71
CA GLU A 17 0.89 -9.90 11.77
C GLU A 17 0.60 -9.41 10.35
N ALA A 18 -0.66 -9.46 9.93
CA ALA A 18 -1.06 -8.98 8.61
C ALA A 18 -0.81 -7.49 8.47
N PHE A 19 -1.13 -6.74 9.52
CA PHE A 19 -0.91 -5.30 9.56
C PHE A 19 0.59 -4.97 9.51
N ASP A 20 1.39 -5.66 10.32
CA ASP A 20 2.83 -5.41 10.36
C ASP A 20 3.51 -5.75 9.05
N LEU A 21 3.11 -6.84 8.40
CA LEU A 21 3.65 -7.22 7.10
C LEU A 21 3.33 -6.15 6.06
N PHE A 22 2.10 -5.62 6.06
CA PHE A 22 1.68 -4.60 5.12
C PHE A 22 2.44 -3.28 5.32
N THR A 23 2.76 -2.93 6.56
CA THR A 23 3.34 -1.63 6.92
C THR A 23 4.83 -1.71 7.18
N THR A 24 5.21 -2.13 8.38
CA THR A 24 6.61 -2.13 8.83
C THR A 24 7.50 -2.97 7.91
N GLU A 25 6.97 -4.07 7.38
CA GLU A 25 7.73 -5.00 6.55
C GLU A 25 7.43 -4.85 5.06
N MET A 26 6.82 -3.76 4.65
CA MET A 26 6.47 -3.52 3.25
C MET A 26 7.69 -3.67 2.32
N ASP A 27 8.85 -3.26 2.78
CA ASP A 27 10.09 -3.34 2.01
C ASP A 27 10.43 -4.76 1.58
N THR A 28 9.98 -5.77 2.31
CA THR A 28 10.35 -7.16 2.05
C THR A 28 9.57 -7.79 0.89
N TRP A 29 8.40 -7.28 0.54
CA TRP A 29 7.53 -7.91 -0.47
C TRP A 29 7.08 -6.97 -1.59
N TRP A 30 7.22 -5.68 -1.45
CA TRP A 30 6.75 -4.73 -2.47
C TRP A 30 7.47 -4.98 -3.80
N PRO A 31 6.74 -5.03 -4.94
CA PRO A 31 7.36 -5.30 -6.25
C PRO A 31 8.10 -4.07 -6.79
N LYS A 32 9.28 -3.79 -6.25
CA LYS A 32 10.03 -2.57 -6.58
C LYS A 32 10.53 -2.51 -8.02
N ALA A 33 10.73 -3.67 -8.65
CA ALA A 33 11.22 -3.70 -10.03
C ALA A 33 10.24 -3.06 -11.00
N SER A 34 8.94 -3.14 -10.70
CA SER A 34 7.89 -2.63 -11.58
C SER A 34 7.06 -1.50 -10.99
N HIS A 35 7.00 -1.39 -9.66
CA HIS A 35 6.07 -0.48 -8.97
C HIS A 35 6.81 0.40 -7.97
N SER A 36 7.88 1.05 -8.41
CA SER A 36 8.62 2.00 -7.59
C SER A 36 9.08 3.19 -8.43
N VAL A 37 9.56 4.22 -7.76
CA VAL A 37 10.10 5.41 -8.42
C VAL A 37 11.61 5.30 -8.59
N LYS A 38 12.29 4.67 -7.62
CA LYS A 38 13.75 4.60 -7.57
C LYS A 38 14.35 3.25 -7.98
N GLY A 39 13.51 2.29 -8.37
CA GLY A 39 13.98 1.01 -8.87
C GLY A 39 14.03 -0.11 -7.83
N GLU A 40 14.42 -1.31 -8.28
CA GLU A 40 14.32 -2.50 -7.43
C GLU A 40 15.30 -2.53 -6.26
N LYS A 41 16.34 -1.71 -6.30
CA LYS A 41 17.31 -1.65 -5.20
C LYS A 41 17.00 -0.59 -4.17
N SER A 42 15.85 0.07 -4.28
CA SER A 42 15.41 1.05 -3.31
C SER A 42 14.93 0.37 -2.04
N LYS A 43 14.78 1.18 -0.98
CA LYS A 43 14.25 0.71 0.29
C LYS A 43 13.01 1.51 0.67
N LEU A 44 12.00 0.82 1.17
CA LEU A 44 10.76 1.44 1.60
C LEU A 44 10.73 1.56 3.11
N SER A 45 10.28 2.73 3.59
CA SER A 45 10.08 2.98 5.00
C SER A 45 8.63 3.41 5.21
N PHE A 46 7.88 2.64 6.01
CA PHE A 46 6.50 2.95 6.31
C PHE A 46 6.42 3.64 7.67
N PRO A 47 5.75 4.81 7.76
CA PRO A 47 5.70 5.57 9.01
C PRO A 47 4.76 4.93 10.03
N LYS A 48 4.88 5.37 11.28
CA LYS A 48 4.03 4.92 12.37
C LYS A 48 3.23 6.06 13.00
N HIS A 49 3.44 7.27 12.54
CA HIS A 49 2.79 8.45 13.10
C HIS A 49 2.05 9.23 12.04
N LYS A 50 0.84 9.68 12.38
CA LYS A 50 0.03 10.49 11.49
C LYS A 50 0.81 11.70 10.99
N GLY A 51 0.74 11.94 9.68
CA GLY A 51 1.42 13.06 9.04
C GLY A 51 2.80 12.74 8.52
N ASP A 52 3.41 11.64 8.95
CA ASP A 52 4.74 11.27 8.49
C ASP A 52 4.66 10.60 7.11
N PRO A 53 5.73 10.73 6.30
CA PRO A 53 5.70 10.23 4.92
C PRO A 53 6.04 8.75 4.79
N ILE A 54 5.48 8.15 3.74
CA ILE A 54 5.92 6.85 3.24
C ILE A 54 7.08 7.17 2.29
N VAL A 55 8.28 6.65 2.58
CA VAL A 55 9.50 7.04 1.87
C VAL A 55 10.13 5.87 1.14
N GLU A 56 10.46 6.11 -0.12
CA GLU A 56 11.32 5.21 -0.88
C GLU A 56 12.68 5.89 -1.00
N THR A 57 13.74 5.22 -0.51
CA THR A 57 15.10 5.73 -0.62
C THR A 57 15.84 4.95 -1.70
N GLY A 58 16.29 5.65 -2.73
CA GLY A 58 17.01 5.04 -3.83
C GLY A 58 18.42 4.63 -3.46
N GLU A 59 19.04 3.85 -4.34
CA GLU A 59 20.42 3.41 -4.18
C GLU A 59 21.38 4.61 -4.13
N ASP A 60 21.02 5.71 -4.78
CA ASP A 60 21.78 6.96 -4.77
C ASP A 60 21.57 7.80 -3.50
N GLY A 61 20.74 7.33 -2.57
CA GLY A 61 20.44 8.04 -1.34
C GLY A 61 19.34 9.06 -1.46
N GLU A 62 18.76 9.25 -2.63
CA GLU A 62 17.66 10.21 -2.79
C GLU A 62 16.31 9.59 -2.43
N ASP A 63 15.47 10.39 -1.81
CA ASP A 63 14.15 9.95 -1.35
C ASP A 63 13.04 10.33 -2.32
N ALA A 64 12.06 9.44 -2.45
CA ALA A 64 10.81 9.74 -3.12
C ALA A 64 9.69 9.52 -2.09
N ILE A 65 8.80 10.49 -2.00
CA ILE A 65 7.67 10.41 -1.08
C ILE A 65 6.48 9.83 -1.82
N TRP A 66 5.90 8.76 -1.28
CA TRP A 66 4.76 8.08 -1.90
C TRP A 66 3.42 8.53 -1.34
N GLY A 67 3.43 9.08 -0.15
CA GLY A 67 2.22 9.52 0.52
C GLY A 67 2.51 9.86 1.96
N LYS A 68 1.45 10.18 2.71
CA LYS A 68 1.55 10.51 4.13
C LYS A 68 0.50 9.74 4.91
N LEU A 69 0.86 9.33 6.11
CA LEU A 69 -0.04 8.57 6.96
C LEU A 69 -1.18 9.46 7.47
N ILE A 70 -2.42 8.99 7.30
CA ILE A 70 -3.62 9.71 7.75
C ILE A 70 -4.13 9.11 9.04
N ALA A 71 -4.15 7.77 9.13
CA ALA A 71 -4.63 7.06 10.31
C ALA A 71 -3.84 5.77 10.49
N TYR A 72 -3.57 5.41 11.73
CA TYR A 72 -2.75 4.25 12.04
C TYR A 72 -3.26 3.60 13.33
N ASP A 73 -4.02 2.51 13.16
CA ASP A 73 -4.56 1.75 14.28
C ASP A 73 -4.08 0.29 14.11
N PRO A 74 -2.96 -0.06 14.74
CA PRO A 74 -2.30 -1.35 14.52
C PRO A 74 -3.23 -2.55 14.65
N GLY A 75 -3.22 -3.40 13.63
CA GLY A 75 -4.03 -4.60 13.61
C GLY A 75 -5.49 -4.38 13.22
N LYS A 76 -5.89 -3.15 12.91
CA LYS A 76 -7.29 -2.83 12.63
C LYS A 76 -7.50 -1.99 11.39
N TYR A 77 -6.84 -0.83 11.31
CA TYR A 77 -7.14 0.15 10.27
C TYR A 77 -5.93 0.99 9.91
N LEU A 78 -5.83 1.32 8.64
CA LEU A 78 -4.73 2.08 8.09
C LEU A 78 -5.28 2.98 6.99
N ALA A 79 -4.87 4.25 6.97
CA ALA A 79 -5.21 5.15 5.88
C ALA A 79 -4.02 6.05 5.56
N PHE A 80 -3.79 6.28 4.28
CA PHE A 80 -2.71 7.14 3.84
C PHE A 80 -3.04 7.79 2.50
N SER A 81 -2.48 8.98 2.26
CA SER A 81 -2.55 9.58 0.95
C SER A 81 -1.56 8.85 0.02
N TRP A 82 -1.79 8.91 -1.28
CA TRP A 82 -1.05 8.07 -2.23
C TRP A 82 -0.75 8.83 -3.51
N PHE A 83 0.53 9.05 -3.78
CA PHE A 83 0.96 9.76 -4.99
C PHE A 83 2.35 9.31 -5.48
N PRO A 84 2.66 8.00 -5.55
CA PRO A 84 4.00 7.57 -5.99
C PRO A 84 4.33 8.09 -7.38
N GLY A 85 5.44 8.81 -7.51
CA GLY A 85 5.86 9.39 -8.79
C GLY A 85 5.05 10.59 -9.23
N ARG A 86 4.23 11.17 -8.34
CA ARG A 86 3.38 12.33 -8.63
C ARG A 86 3.54 13.39 -7.57
N ASP A 87 2.95 14.55 -7.80
CA ASP A 87 2.94 15.64 -6.81
C ASP A 87 1.90 15.36 -5.72
N GLU A 88 2.15 15.90 -4.54
CA GLU A 88 1.21 15.78 -3.43
C GLU A 88 -0.17 16.35 -3.78
N ALA A 89 -0.23 17.34 -4.66
CA ALA A 89 -1.50 17.89 -5.13
C ALA A 89 -2.35 16.86 -5.89
N GLU A 90 -1.75 15.77 -6.35
CA GLU A 90 -2.44 14.69 -7.05
C GLU A 90 -2.73 13.51 -6.14
N ALA A 91 -2.58 13.69 -4.83
CA ALA A 91 -2.76 12.59 -3.87
C ALA A 91 -4.19 12.06 -3.86
N THR A 92 -4.30 10.75 -3.95
CA THR A 92 -5.53 10.03 -3.72
C THR A 92 -5.44 9.39 -2.34
N VAL A 93 -6.45 8.63 -1.91
CA VAL A 93 -6.46 8.08 -0.55
C VAL A 93 -6.67 6.58 -0.57
N VAL A 94 -5.83 5.88 0.18
CA VAL A 94 -5.93 4.44 0.35
C VAL A 94 -6.30 4.14 1.80
N GLU A 95 -7.28 3.25 1.98
CA GLU A 95 -7.68 2.78 3.31
C GLU A 95 -7.61 1.26 3.31
N VAL A 96 -7.14 0.68 4.40
CA VAL A 96 -7.10 -0.78 4.55
C VAL A 96 -7.68 -1.14 5.91
N ASN A 97 -8.67 -2.02 5.92
CA ASN A 97 -9.25 -2.58 7.14
C ASN A 97 -8.78 -4.01 7.31
N PHE A 98 -8.38 -4.36 8.52
CA PHE A 98 -7.91 -5.70 8.86
C PHE A 98 -8.90 -6.33 9.84
N THR A 99 -9.52 -7.42 9.44
CA THR A 99 -10.55 -8.09 10.26
C THR A 99 -10.14 -9.53 10.51
N GLN A 100 -9.98 -9.88 11.78
CA GLN A 100 -9.64 -11.26 12.15
C GLN A 100 -10.82 -12.18 11.85
N THR A 101 -10.52 -13.32 11.20
CA THR A 101 -11.51 -14.34 10.87
C THR A 101 -10.98 -15.70 11.30
N GLU A 102 -11.79 -16.76 11.14
CA GLU A 102 -11.34 -18.10 11.45
C GLU A 102 -10.21 -18.58 10.52
N ALA A 103 -10.22 -18.08 9.28
CA ALA A 103 -9.22 -18.48 8.28
C ALA A 103 -7.95 -17.63 8.34
N GLY A 104 -7.93 -16.59 9.17
CA GLY A 104 -6.81 -15.67 9.25
C GLY A 104 -7.30 -14.24 9.32
N THR A 105 -6.78 -13.34 8.50
CA THR A 105 -7.20 -11.93 8.50
C THR A 105 -7.71 -11.53 7.12
N ARG A 106 -8.91 -10.96 7.09
CA ARG A 106 -9.44 -10.35 5.87
C ARG A 106 -8.92 -8.93 5.77
N CYS A 107 -8.33 -8.60 4.63
CA CYS A 107 -7.82 -7.27 4.34
C CYS A 107 -8.71 -6.65 3.27
N ASP A 108 -9.36 -5.54 3.61
CA ASP A 108 -10.21 -4.81 2.68
C ASP A 108 -9.53 -3.49 2.34
N LEU A 109 -9.10 -3.34 1.08
CA LEU A 109 -8.46 -2.14 0.60
C LEU A 109 -9.44 -1.32 -0.23
N THR A 110 -9.53 -0.01 0.06
CA THR A 110 -10.31 0.94 -0.70
C THR A 110 -9.39 2.08 -1.13
N HIS A 111 -9.36 2.38 -2.42
CA HIS A 111 -8.54 3.45 -2.97
C HIS A 111 -9.46 4.41 -3.72
N GLY A 112 -9.61 5.62 -3.22
CA GLY A 112 -10.54 6.59 -3.78
C GLY A 112 -9.95 7.98 -3.84
N GLY A 113 -10.83 8.97 -4.12
CA GLY A 113 -10.41 10.35 -4.25
C GLY A 113 -9.88 10.70 -5.64
N PHE A 114 -10.23 9.91 -6.65
CA PHE A 114 -9.71 10.10 -8.00
C PHE A 114 -10.21 11.39 -8.68
N ASP A 115 -11.30 11.96 -8.20
CA ASP A 115 -11.86 13.18 -8.80
C ASP A 115 -10.87 14.35 -8.80
N ILE A 116 -9.92 14.35 -7.87
CA ILE A 116 -8.88 15.39 -7.81
C ILE A 116 -7.99 15.40 -9.05
N LEU A 117 -7.96 14.30 -9.79
CA LEU A 117 -7.12 14.15 -10.97
C LEU A 117 -7.76 14.73 -12.24
N GLY A 118 -9.03 15.11 -12.16
CA GLY A 118 -9.72 15.72 -13.30
C GLY A 118 -9.73 14.82 -14.53
N PRO A 119 -9.34 15.33 -15.71
CA PRO A 119 -9.42 14.57 -16.96
C PRO A 119 -8.58 13.30 -16.99
N THR A 120 -7.55 13.18 -16.15
CA THR A 120 -6.70 11.99 -16.12
C THR A 120 -7.21 10.92 -15.16
N ALA A 121 -8.30 11.19 -14.43
CA ALA A 121 -8.78 10.30 -13.37
C ALA A 121 -9.04 8.87 -13.87
N ASP A 122 -9.70 8.71 -15.01
CA ASP A 122 -10.02 7.38 -15.52
C ASP A 122 -8.78 6.56 -15.84
N ALA A 123 -7.81 7.17 -16.51
CA ALA A 123 -6.58 6.47 -16.88
C ALA A 123 -5.76 6.10 -15.64
N VAL A 124 -5.68 7.01 -14.69
CA VAL A 124 -4.90 6.78 -13.47
C VAL A 124 -5.58 5.74 -12.58
N SER A 125 -6.90 5.81 -12.41
CA SER A 125 -7.61 4.83 -11.59
C SER A 125 -7.50 3.43 -12.19
N THR A 126 -7.58 3.30 -13.52
CA THR A 126 -7.41 2.01 -14.19
C THR A 126 -6.00 1.46 -13.96
N SER A 127 -5.00 2.33 -14.01
CA SER A 127 -3.61 1.92 -13.74
C SER A 127 -3.46 1.42 -12.31
N TYR A 128 -4.02 2.12 -11.33
CA TYR A 128 -3.97 1.67 -9.94
C TYR A 128 -4.77 0.38 -9.73
N LEU A 129 -5.90 0.23 -10.42
CA LEU A 129 -6.70 -0.99 -10.31
C LEU A 129 -5.85 -2.23 -10.63
N HIS A 130 -5.15 -2.18 -11.76
CA HIS A 130 -4.26 -3.28 -12.16
C HIS A 130 -3.03 -3.38 -11.28
N GLY A 131 -2.49 -2.23 -10.86
CA GLY A 131 -1.32 -2.20 -9.98
C GLY A 131 -1.59 -2.88 -8.66
N TRP A 132 -2.76 -2.64 -8.06
CA TRP A 132 -3.12 -3.28 -6.81
C TRP A 132 -3.25 -4.79 -6.94
N ASP A 133 -3.72 -5.30 -8.08
CA ASP A 133 -3.79 -6.75 -8.28
C ASP A 133 -2.40 -7.38 -8.17
N LEU A 134 -1.40 -6.77 -8.79
CA LEU A 134 -0.03 -7.25 -8.71
C LEU A 134 0.53 -7.09 -7.29
N VAL A 135 0.37 -5.90 -6.72
CA VAL A 135 0.92 -5.59 -5.40
C VAL A 135 0.32 -6.50 -4.33
N LEU A 136 -1.01 -6.67 -4.32
CA LEU A 136 -1.65 -7.53 -3.34
C LEU A 136 -1.32 -9.01 -3.57
N GLY A 137 -1.05 -9.39 -4.81
CA GLY A 137 -0.54 -10.72 -5.11
C GLY A 137 0.81 -10.97 -4.47
N CYS A 138 1.70 -9.98 -4.50
CA CYS A 138 3.00 -10.07 -3.84
C CYS A 138 2.85 -10.13 -2.32
N TYR A 139 1.94 -9.33 -1.77
CA TYR A 139 1.65 -9.36 -0.33
C TYR A 139 1.14 -10.74 0.08
N ALA A 140 0.17 -11.28 -0.64
CA ALA A 140 -0.37 -12.61 -0.35
C ALA A 140 0.71 -13.68 -0.48
N GLY A 141 1.58 -13.56 -1.48
CA GLY A 141 2.70 -14.48 -1.67
C GLY A 141 3.66 -14.47 -0.50
N ALA A 142 3.92 -13.30 0.09
CA ALA A 142 4.78 -13.19 1.26
C ALA A 142 4.19 -13.92 2.47
N THR A 143 2.86 -13.95 2.59
CA THR A 143 2.20 -14.62 3.71
C THR A 143 2.23 -16.14 3.58
N LYS A 144 2.48 -16.67 2.39
CA LYS A 144 2.53 -18.11 2.13
C LYS A 144 3.91 -18.69 2.33
N VAL A 145 4.92 -17.87 2.48
CA VAL A 145 6.26 -18.35 2.78
C VAL A 145 6.25 -18.83 4.21
N PRO A 146 6.36 -20.13 4.43
CA PRO A 146 6.33 -20.62 5.80
C PRO A 146 7.49 -20.05 6.57
N ALA A 147 7.23 -19.75 7.83
CA ALA A 147 8.30 -19.41 8.72
C ALA A 147 9.27 -20.56 8.62
N LEU A 148 10.37 -20.30 8.01
CA LEU A 148 11.36 -21.33 7.88
C LEU A 148 11.97 -21.53 9.22
N THR A 149 11.48 -22.50 9.69
CA THR A 149 12.00 -22.95 10.93
C THR A 149 13.36 -23.54 10.74
#